data_3653674a0c817b3ca8e243e5e168b038
#
_entry.id   3653674a0c817b3ca8e243e5e168b038
#
_cell.length_a   1.000
_cell.length_b   1.000
_cell.length_c   1.000
_cell.angle_alpha   90.00
_cell.angle_beta   90.00
_cell.angle_gamma   90.00
#
_symmetry.space_group_name_H-M   'P 1'
#
loop_
_entity.id
_entity.type
_entity.pdbx_description
1 polymer ?
#
loop_
_entity_poly.entity_id
_entity_poly.type
_entity_poly.pdbx_seq_one_letter_code
_entity_poly.pdbx_strand_id
1 'polypeptide(L)'
;VSARGRSHESVSFSELDGVRYLHLGDSPWVQSAIRLDAPHALELEYVQQMTAWLLFLHAPTQIALLGLGGGSLARWNLSHLRKSRLVAVEHNPAVILAAKSMFGLPVESPRFEIAHQDAFEWVRAARPASYGVVQVDLYDSGADGPVLDSIDFYRATRRLLSDSGGLLAVNLFGRPQALKKSLAHLKIAFDERIRLLAPTQAGNRVALCFHGPSFQVDPNLLVKRSNWLETRFGFPYSRWLEGSDE
;
A
#
# COMPACT_ATOMS: atom_id res chain seq x y z
N VAL A 1 11.07 -28.40 0.10
CA VAL A 1 11.07 -27.85 -1.26
C VAL A 1 12.00 -26.65 -1.24
N SER A 2 13.13 -26.78 -1.97
CA SER A 2 14.26 -25.86 -2.02
C SER A 2 13.79 -24.45 -2.43
N ALA A 3 14.16 -23.43 -1.64
CA ALA A 3 14.09 -22.04 -2.03
C ALA A 3 15.00 -21.84 -3.25
N ARG A 4 14.43 -21.89 -4.45
CA ARG A 4 15.10 -21.35 -5.65
C ARG A 4 15.28 -19.87 -5.37
N GLY A 5 16.52 -19.41 -5.25
CA GLY A 5 16.85 -18.00 -5.12
C GLY A 5 16.14 -17.23 -6.23
N ARG A 6 15.14 -16.43 -5.90
CA ARG A 6 14.58 -15.47 -6.83
C ARG A 6 15.71 -14.50 -7.14
N SER A 7 16.17 -14.47 -8.40
CA SER A 7 17.09 -13.43 -8.85
C SER A 7 16.37 -12.09 -8.63
N HIS A 8 17.02 -11.17 -7.92
CA HIS A 8 16.47 -9.84 -7.75
C HIS A 8 16.46 -9.12 -9.10
N GLU A 9 15.33 -8.53 -9.45
CA GLU A 9 15.19 -7.74 -10.67
C GLU A 9 16.07 -6.49 -10.58
N SER A 10 16.65 -6.12 -11.73
CA SER A 10 17.42 -4.88 -11.85
C SER A 10 16.50 -3.66 -11.69
N VAL A 11 17.07 -2.56 -11.24
CA VAL A 11 16.37 -1.28 -11.06
C VAL A 11 16.91 -0.26 -12.04
N SER A 12 16.02 0.43 -12.75
CA SER A 12 16.38 1.53 -13.65
C SER A 12 15.49 2.75 -13.36
N PHE A 13 15.90 3.91 -13.91
CA PHE A 13 15.24 5.19 -13.67
C PHE A 13 15.02 5.94 -14.98
N SER A 14 13.93 6.70 -15.03
CA SER A 14 13.72 7.73 -16.05
C SER A 14 13.28 9.03 -15.37
N GLU A 15 13.45 10.16 -16.07
CA GLU A 15 12.97 11.46 -15.58
C GLU A 15 12.22 12.16 -16.72
N LEU A 16 11.06 12.70 -16.38
CA LEU A 16 10.25 13.49 -17.29
C LEU A 16 9.50 14.56 -16.50
N ASP A 17 9.57 15.80 -16.95
CA ASP A 17 8.84 16.95 -16.38
C ASP A 17 9.01 17.12 -14.86
N GLY A 18 10.24 16.91 -14.36
CA GLY A 18 10.57 17.04 -12.94
C GLY A 18 10.08 15.88 -12.08
N VAL A 19 9.62 14.80 -12.69
CA VAL A 19 9.24 13.56 -12.02
C VAL A 19 10.28 12.48 -12.34
N ARG A 20 10.79 11.82 -11.32
CA ARG A 20 11.65 10.62 -11.46
C ARG A 20 10.80 9.38 -11.25
N TYR A 21 10.97 8.43 -12.16
CA TYR A 21 10.27 7.15 -12.17
C TYR A 21 11.23 6.01 -11.90
N LEU A 22 10.76 5.00 -11.16
CA LEU A 22 11.46 3.74 -10.91
C LEU A 22 10.83 2.64 -11.76
N HIS A 23 11.69 1.84 -12.39
CA HIS A 23 11.31 0.67 -13.18
C HIS A 23 12.03 -0.58 -12.67
N LEU A 24 11.40 -1.76 -12.82
CA LEU A 24 11.97 -3.06 -12.52
C LEU A 24 12.21 -3.85 -13.80
N GLY A 25 13.39 -4.48 -13.91
CA GLY A 25 13.80 -5.21 -15.10
C GLY A 25 13.77 -4.32 -16.35
N ASP A 26 13.37 -4.91 -17.47
CA ASP A 26 13.17 -4.21 -18.76
C ASP A 26 11.71 -3.78 -18.97
N SER A 27 10.94 -3.68 -17.88
CA SER A 27 9.51 -3.37 -17.94
C SER A 27 9.25 -1.90 -18.27
N PRO A 28 8.26 -1.61 -19.14
CA PRO A 28 7.80 -0.24 -19.37
C PRO A 28 6.97 0.32 -18.23
N TRP A 29 6.55 -0.53 -17.28
CA TRP A 29 5.68 -0.13 -16.18
C TRP A 29 6.43 0.72 -15.15
N VAL A 30 5.77 1.79 -14.72
CA VAL A 30 6.25 2.61 -13.61
C VAL A 30 5.90 1.95 -12.29
N GLN A 31 6.93 1.60 -11.51
CA GLN A 31 6.76 1.00 -10.18
C GLN A 31 6.63 2.06 -9.08
N SER A 32 7.24 3.23 -9.26
CA SER A 32 7.14 4.33 -8.32
C SER A 32 7.50 5.65 -9.00
N ALA A 33 7.02 6.75 -8.44
CA ALA A 33 7.32 8.09 -8.91
C ALA A 33 7.60 9.04 -7.75
N ILE A 34 8.48 10.02 -7.97
CA ILE A 34 8.74 11.13 -7.06
C ILE A 34 8.84 12.43 -7.84
N ARG A 35 8.11 13.44 -7.41
CA ARG A 35 8.28 14.81 -7.91
C ARG A 35 9.47 15.45 -7.20
N LEU A 36 10.45 15.92 -7.97
CA LEU A 36 11.75 16.35 -7.42
C LEU A 36 11.65 17.65 -6.61
N ASP A 37 10.75 18.55 -7.00
CA ASP A 37 10.47 19.81 -6.29
C ASP A 37 9.43 19.66 -5.16
N ALA A 38 8.69 18.54 -5.11
CA ALA A 38 7.71 18.23 -4.07
C ALA A 38 7.81 16.76 -3.60
N PRO A 39 8.93 16.34 -2.99
CA PRO A 39 9.24 14.92 -2.74
C PRO A 39 8.30 14.22 -1.76
N HIS A 40 7.47 14.96 -1.03
CA HIS A 40 6.45 14.41 -0.13
C HIS A 40 5.08 14.26 -0.80
N ALA A 41 4.89 14.78 -2.02
CA ALA A 41 3.67 14.57 -2.78
C ALA A 41 3.56 13.11 -3.26
N LEU A 42 2.33 12.63 -3.37
CA LEU A 42 2.03 11.35 -4.00
C LEU A 42 1.68 11.59 -5.47
N GLU A 43 2.54 11.17 -6.37
CA GLU A 43 2.42 11.46 -7.80
C GLU A 43 1.41 10.52 -8.49
N LEU A 44 1.42 9.25 -8.13
CA LEU A 44 0.57 8.23 -8.73
C LEU A 44 -0.79 8.16 -8.03
N GLU A 45 -1.88 8.14 -8.80
CA GLU A 45 -3.26 8.16 -8.28
C GLU A 45 -3.55 6.99 -7.33
N TYR A 46 -3.11 5.76 -7.66
CA TYR A 46 -3.34 4.62 -6.79
C TYR A 46 -2.61 4.76 -5.44
N VAL A 47 -1.42 5.38 -5.43
CA VAL A 47 -0.68 5.64 -4.18
C VAL A 47 -1.43 6.64 -3.31
N GLN A 48 -2.09 7.64 -3.93
CA GLN A 48 -2.99 8.53 -3.22
C GLN A 48 -4.18 7.75 -2.65
N GLN A 49 -4.81 6.87 -3.44
CA GLN A 49 -5.92 6.01 -2.97
C GLN A 49 -5.51 5.08 -1.82
N MET A 50 -4.25 4.64 -1.76
CA MET A 50 -3.72 3.84 -0.65
C MET A 50 -3.75 4.58 0.70
N THR A 51 -4.06 5.88 0.71
CA THR A 51 -4.30 6.68 1.94
C THR A 51 -5.77 6.70 2.37
N ALA A 52 -6.69 6.13 1.58
CA ALA A 52 -8.14 6.21 1.83
C ALA A 52 -8.60 5.51 3.13
N TRP A 53 -7.76 4.68 3.74
CA TRP A 53 -8.01 4.15 5.08
C TRP A 53 -8.20 5.25 6.15
N LEU A 54 -7.68 6.48 5.91
CA LEU A 54 -7.90 7.65 6.76
C LEU A 54 -9.38 8.05 6.89
N LEU A 55 -10.23 7.65 5.94
CA LEU A 55 -11.67 7.83 6.05
C LEU A 55 -12.27 7.07 7.23
N PHE A 56 -11.63 5.98 7.65
CA PHE A 56 -12.16 5.03 8.63
C PHE A 56 -11.35 4.99 9.94
N LEU A 57 -10.06 5.20 9.88
CA LEU A 57 -9.15 5.16 11.02
C LEU A 57 -8.43 6.49 11.22
N HIS A 58 -8.27 6.90 12.48
CA HIS A 58 -7.42 8.02 12.86
C HIS A 58 -6.09 7.51 13.39
N ALA A 59 -4.99 8.09 12.92
CA ALA A 59 -3.64 7.98 13.49
C ALA A 59 -3.31 6.61 14.15
N PRO A 60 -3.17 5.52 13.38
CA PRO A 60 -2.74 4.23 13.92
C PRO A 60 -1.35 4.38 14.54
N THR A 61 -1.10 3.68 15.65
CA THR A 61 0.21 3.74 16.31
C THR A 61 1.28 2.99 15.53
N GLN A 62 0.91 1.95 14.79
CA GLN A 62 1.80 1.16 13.96
C GLN A 62 1.20 0.93 12.56
N ILE A 63 2.04 1.09 11.55
CA ILE A 63 1.72 0.87 10.14
C ILE A 63 2.76 -0.09 9.57
N ALA A 64 2.33 -1.11 8.84
CA ALA A 64 3.20 -1.94 8.02
C ALA A 64 2.98 -1.62 6.54
N LEU A 65 4.07 -1.54 5.79
CA LEU A 65 4.09 -1.33 4.35
C LEU A 65 4.76 -2.54 3.71
N LEU A 66 4.03 -3.36 2.99
CA LEU A 66 4.53 -4.52 2.26
C LEU A 66 4.76 -4.12 0.81
N GLY A 67 6.04 -4.04 0.43
CA GLY A 67 6.54 -3.39 -0.78
C GLY A 67 6.96 -1.95 -0.49
N LEU A 68 8.18 -1.58 -0.91
CA LEU A 68 8.74 -0.25 -0.68
C LEU A 68 8.68 0.62 -1.95
N GLY A 69 9.04 0.05 -3.10
CA GLY A 69 9.23 0.81 -4.33
C GLY A 69 10.18 1.99 -4.11
N GLY A 70 9.89 3.16 -4.68
CA GLY A 70 10.62 4.40 -4.41
C GLY A 70 10.31 5.04 -3.06
N GLY A 71 9.55 4.39 -2.17
CA GLY A 71 9.26 4.85 -0.82
C GLY A 71 8.22 5.97 -0.73
N SER A 72 7.37 6.15 -1.73
CA SER A 72 6.35 7.23 -1.75
C SER A 72 5.40 7.16 -0.57
N LEU A 73 4.80 6.00 -0.28
CA LEU A 73 3.95 5.79 0.89
C LEU A 73 4.72 5.96 2.19
N ALA A 74 5.97 5.48 2.25
CA ALA A 74 6.79 5.61 3.45
C ALA A 74 7.06 7.09 3.78
N ARG A 75 7.52 7.89 2.80
CA ARG A 75 7.73 9.34 2.96
C ARG A 75 6.46 10.05 3.40
N TRP A 76 5.35 9.76 2.72
CA TRP A 76 4.07 10.40 3.01
C TRP A 76 3.57 10.05 4.43
N ASN A 77 3.56 8.77 4.81
CA ASN A 77 3.16 8.33 6.15
C ASN A 77 4.01 8.99 7.25
N LEU A 78 5.33 9.01 7.09
CA LEU A 78 6.26 9.62 8.05
C LEU A 78 6.07 11.13 8.20
N SER A 79 5.74 11.82 7.12
CA SER A 79 5.52 13.27 7.10
C SER A 79 4.19 13.66 7.75
N HIS A 80 3.13 12.89 7.50
CA HIS A 80 1.76 13.27 7.89
C HIS A 80 1.29 12.59 9.17
N LEU A 81 1.86 11.43 9.54
CA LEU A 81 1.45 10.63 10.70
C LEU A 81 2.54 10.60 11.76
N ARG A 82 2.81 11.76 12.36
CA ARG A 82 3.96 11.98 13.26
C ARG A 82 4.00 11.07 14.50
N LYS A 83 2.87 10.51 14.93
CA LYS A 83 2.75 9.62 16.09
C LYS A 83 2.85 8.13 15.72
N SER A 84 2.80 7.79 14.43
CA SER A 84 2.87 6.43 13.95
C SER A 84 4.31 5.95 13.80
N ARG A 85 4.54 4.68 14.09
CA ARG A 85 5.74 3.95 13.69
C ARG A 85 5.44 3.20 12.40
N LEU A 86 6.40 3.17 11.50
CA LEU A 86 6.31 2.55 10.20
C LEU A 86 7.39 1.47 10.06
N VAL A 87 7.00 0.28 9.64
CA VAL A 87 7.92 -0.72 9.09
C VAL A 87 7.61 -0.90 7.61
N ALA A 88 8.63 -0.81 6.76
CA ALA A 88 8.54 -1.13 5.34
C ALA A 88 9.28 -2.45 5.09
N VAL A 89 8.62 -3.39 4.42
CA VAL A 89 9.16 -4.71 4.10
C VAL A 89 9.46 -4.76 2.61
N GLU A 90 10.73 -5.02 2.26
CA GLU A 90 11.17 -5.09 0.86
C GLU A 90 12.20 -6.21 0.72
N HIS A 91 12.04 -7.06 -0.29
CA HIS A 91 12.95 -8.19 -0.51
C HIS A 91 14.10 -7.88 -1.46
N ASN A 92 13.93 -6.87 -2.33
CA ASN A 92 14.94 -6.52 -3.33
C ASN A 92 15.91 -5.44 -2.78
N PRO A 93 17.19 -5.78 -2.51
CA PRO A 93 18.17 -4.82 -1.98
C PRO A 93 18.46 -3.67 -2.96
N ALA A 94 18.30 -3.88 -4.27
CA ALA A 94 18.46 -2.82 -5.26
C ALA A 94 17.34 -1.77 -5.16
N VAL A 95 16.10 -2.19 -4.87
CA VAL A 95 14.97 -1.28 -4.59
C VAL A 95 15.24 -0.48 -3.31
N ILE A 96 15.71 -1.12 -2.24
CA ILE A 96 16.05 -0.42 -0.98
C ILE A 96 17.14 0.62 -1.23
N LEU A 97 18.21 0.25 -1.96
CA LEU A 97 19.29 1.16 -2.30
C LEU A 97 18.78 2.35 -3.14
N ALA A 98 17.97 2.07 -4.16
CA ALA A 98 17.38 3.09 -5.01
C ALA A 98 16.49 4.06 -4.21
N ALA A 99 15.62 3.55 -3.35
CA ALA A 99 14.76 4.36 -2.50
C ALA A 99 15.58 5.32 -1.60
N LYS A 100 16.68 4.83 -1.03
CA LYS A 100 17.58 5.62 -0.17
C LYS A 100 18.38 6.67 -0.97
N SER A 101 18.95 6.29 -2.12
CA SER A 101 19.90 7.15 -2.85
C SER A 101 19.24 8.08 -3.86
N MET A 102 18.14 7.65 -4.49
CA MET A 102 17.54 8.35 -5.65
C MET A 102 16.14 8.90 -5.37
N PHE A 103 15.42 8.38 -4.36
CA PHE A 103 14.05 8.77 -4.07
C PHE A 103 13.87 9.45 -2.71
N GLY A 104 14.96 9.88 -2.06
CA GLY A 104 14.88 10.67 -0.82
C GLY A 104 14.16 9.95 0.33
N LEU A 105 14.28 8.61 0.40
CA LEU A 105 13.72 7.86 1.52
C LEU A 105 14.38 8.31 2.82
N PRO A 106 13.62 8.63 3.89
CA PRO A 106 14.18 9.01 5.17
C PRO A 106 15.11 7.93 5.76
N VAL A 107 16.07 8.37 6.54
CA VAL A 107 16.95 7.47 7.29
C VAL A 107 16.12 6.72 8.33
N GLU A 108 16.47 5.47 8.57
CA GLU A 108 15.87 4.65 9.63
C GLU A 108 16.02 5.32 10.99
N SER A 109 15.02 5.16 11.83
CA SER A 109 14.89 5.86 13.12
C SER A 109 13.99 5.04 14.05
N PRO A 110 13.81 5.41 15.32
CA PRO A 110 12.84 4.74 16.20
C PRO A 110 11.39 4.70 15.67
N ARG A 111 11.08 5.56 14.67
CA ARG A 111 9.77 5.62 14.01
C ARG A 111 9.73 4.95 12.63
N PHE A 112 10.87 4.59 12.06
CA PHE A 112 10.94 4.03 10.71
C PHE A 112 12.00 2.94 10.61
N GLU A 113 11.58 1.76 10.19
CA GLU A 113 12.42 0.58 9.99
C GLU A 113 12.21 0.02 8.58
N ILE A 114 13.28 -0.50 7.98
CA ILE A 114 13.22 -1.26 6.72
C ILE A 114 13.60 -2.71 7.04
N ALA A 115 12.64 -3.61 6.91
CA ALA A 115 12.86 -5.05 6.99
C ALA A 115 13.23 -5.59 5.60
N HIS A 116 14.52 -5.90 5.39
CA HIS A 116 14.99 -6.55 4.17
C HIS A 116 14.65 -8.04 4.23
N GLN A 117 13.44 -8.41 3.80
CA GLN A 117 12.89 -9.75 3.92
C GLN A 117 11.77 -10.01 2.90
N ASP A 118 11.48 -11.28 2.59
CA ASP A 118 10.24 -11.64 1.88
C ASP A 118 9.01 -11.25 2.69
N ALA A 119 8.04 -10.63 2.03
CA ALA A 119 6.86 -10.08 2.71
C ALA A 119 6.01 -11.16 3.37
N PHE A 120 5.86 -12.36 2.77
CA PHE A 120 5.07 -13.43 3.37
C PHE A 120 5.75 -14.04 4.59
N GLU A 121 7.07 -14.26 4.52
CA GLU A 121 7.85 -14.73 5.68
C GLU A 121 7.79 -13.71 6.82
N TRP A 122 7.91 -12.42 6.50
CA TRP A 122 7.78 -11.36 7.50
C TRP A 122 6.39 -11.35 8.15
N VAL A 123 5.31 -11.41 7.34
CA VAL A 123 3.92 -11.46 7.84
C VAL A 123 3.70 -12.66 8.77
N ARG A 124 4.27 -13.82 8.45
CA ARG A 124 4.16 -15.03 9.29
C ARG A 124 4.87 -14.91 10.63
N ALA A 125 6.02 -14.23 10.66
CA ALA A 125 6.84 -14.05 11.86
C ALA A 125 6.38 -12.88 12.73
N ALA A 126 5.75 -11.85 12.14
CA ALA A 126 5.35 -10.65 12.85
C ALA A 126 4.28 -10.92 13.93
N ARG A 127 4.33 -10.10 14.98
CA ARG A 127 3.42 -10.22 16.13
C ARG A 127 1.97 -9.96 15.71
N PRO A 128 1.01 -10.82 16.11
CA PRO A 128 -0.42 -10.60 15.86
C PRO A 128 -0.94 -9.30 16.50
N ALA A 129 -2.06 -8.80 16.00
CA ALA A 129 -2.82 -7.68 16.54
C ALA A 129 -1.98 -6.42 16.84
N SER A 130 -0.90 -6.19 16.07
CA SER A 130 0.07 -5.12 16.35
C SER A 130 -0.11 -3.89 15.48
N TYR A 131 -0.79 -4.01 14.34
CA TYR A 131 -0.86 -2.94 13.34
C TYR A 131 -2.28 -2.39 13.22
N GLY A 132 -2.41 -1.08 13.26
CA GLY A 132 -3.68 -0.43 12.92
C GLY A 132 -3.93 -0.41 11.42
N VAL A 133 -2.86 -0.29 10.61
CA VAL A 133 -2.93 -0.34 9.15
C VAL A 133 -1.82 -1.20 8.58
N VAL A 134 -2.17 -2.03 7.59
CA VAL A 134 -1.22 -2.69 6.71
C VAL A 134 -1.52 -2.23 5.27
N GLN A 135 -0.50 -1.79 4.54
CA GLN A 135 -0.60 -1.38 3.13
C GLN A 135 0.17 -2.40 2.29
N VAL A 136 -0.46 -2.98 1.27
CA VAL A 136 0.14 -4.00 0.39
C VAL A 136 0.23 -3.47 -1.03
N ASP A 137 1.46 -3.36 -1.52
CA ASP A 137 1.80 -2.91 -2.87
C ASP A 137 2.97 -3.76 -3.39
N LEU A 138 2.67 -5.01 -3.78
CA LEU A 138 3.65 -6.05 -4.13
C LEU A 138 3.50 -6.45 -5.58
N TYR A 139 4.37 -5.91 -6.43
CA TYR A 139 4.42 -6.19 -7.86
C TYR A 139 5.85 -6.52 -8.30
N ASP A 140 5.96 -7.30 -9.37
CA ASP A 140 7.18 -7.53 -10.14
C ASP A 140 7.14 -6.75 -11.48
N SER A 141 8.16 -6.93 -12.30
CA SER A 141 8.24 -6.29 -13.62
C SER A 141 7.12 -6.70 -14.57
N GLY A 142 6.50 -7.85 -14.38
CA GLY A 142 5.42 -8.34 -15.23
C GLY A 142 4.11 -7.58 -15.06
N ALA A 143 3.83 -7.11 -13.84
CA ALA A 143 2.60 -6.41 -13.46
C ALA A 143 1.30 -7.11 -13.90
N ASP A 144 1.35 -8.44 -14.07
CA ASP A 144 0.20 -9.25 -14.48
C ASP A 144 -0.84 -9.43 -13.35
N GLY A 145 -0.43 -9.18 -12.12
CA GLY A 145 -1.19 -9.25 -10.88
C GLY A 145 -0.29 -9.15 -9.65
N PRO A 146 -0.86 -9.10 -8.43
CA PRO A 146 -0.06 -9.07 -7.20
C PRO A 146 0.82 -10.33 -7.06
N VAL A 147 2.08 -10.15 -6.65
CA VAL A 147 3.04 -11.26 -6.48
C VAL A 147 2.61 -12.22 -5.39
N LEU A 148 2.04 -11.70 -4.31
CA LEU A 148 1.45 -12.47 -3.22
C LEU A 148 -0.08 -12.32 -3.25
N ASP A 149 -0.74 -13.33 -3.82
CA ASP A 149 -2.19 -13.34 -4.00
C ASP A 149 -2.75 -14.72 -3.61
N SER A 150 -2.89 -14.97 -2.32
CA SER A 150 -3.51 -16.18 -1.80
C SER A 150 -4.37 -15.90 -0.56
N ILE A 151 -5.37 -16.74 -0.32
CA ILE A 151 -6.19 -16.67 0.90
C ILE A 151 -5.30 -16.75 2.16
N ASP A 152 -4.29 -17.61 2.14
CA ASP A 152 -3.37 -17.79 3.29
C ASP A 152 -2.54 -16.54 3.54
N PHE A 153 -2.05 -15.87 2.51
CA PHE A 153 -1.34 -14.60 2.66
C PHE A 153 -2.25 -13.53 3.26
N TYR A 154 -3.47 -13.38 2.74
CA TYR A 154 -4.40 -12.36 3.25
C TYR A 154 -4.91 -12.69 4.66
N ARG A 155 -5.13 -13.96 5.01
CA ARG A 155 -5.43 -14.36 6.39
C ARG A 155 -4.28 -14.08 7.35
N ALA A 156 -3.05 -14.39 6.93
CA ALA A 156 -1.87 -14.09 7.72
C ALA A 156 -1.69 -12.57 7.91
N THR A 157 -1.96 -11.77 6.88
CA THR A 157 -1.95 -10.29 6.97
C THR A 157 -3.06 -9.77 7.88
N ARG A 158 -4.29 -10.32 7.78
CA ARG A 158 -5.40 -9.99 8.68
C ARG A 158 -5.04 -10.21 10.15
N ARG A 159 -4.32 -11.30 10.47
CA ARG A 159 -3.85 -11.61 11.83
C ARG A 159 -2.99 -10.50 12.44
N LEU A 160 -2.29 -9.71 11.60
CA LEU A 160 -1.47 -8.59 12.09
C LEU A 160 -2.30 -7.39 12.53
N LEU A 161 -3.53 -7.26 12.03
CA LEU A 161 -4.39 -6.11 12.29
C LEU A 161 -4.91 -6.11 13.74
N SER A 162 -5.00 -4.92 14.31
CA SER A 162 -5.49 -4.72 15.67
C SER A 162 -6.92 -5.22 15.85
N ASP A 163 -7.17 -6.00 16.91
CA ASP A 163 -8.51 -6.50 17.26
C ASP A 163 -9.47 -5.37 17.67
N SER A 164 -8.96 -4.23 18.13
CA SER A 164 -9.77 -3.04 18.42
C SER A 164 -10.22 -2.26 17.18
N GLY A 165 -9.75 -2.68 16.03
CA GLY A 165 -10.02 -2.08 14.72
C GLY A 165 -8.74 -1.89 13.93
N GLY A 166 -8.61 -2.61 12.81
CA GLY A 166 -7.49 -2.53 11.90
C GLY A 166 -7.93 -2.61 10.45
N LEU A 167 -7.11 -2.12 9.54
CA LEU A 167 -7.45 -2.01 8.14
C LEU A 167 -6.27 -2.43 7.24
N LEU A 168 -6.56 -3.26 6.25
CA LEU A 168 -5.68 -3.58 5.16
C LEU A 168 -6.05 -2.75 3.93
N ALA A 169 -5.09 -2.04 3.35
CA ALA A 169 -5.22 -1.41 2.03
C ALA A 169 -4.37 -2.17 1.03
N VAL A 170 -4.95 -2.63 -0.08
CA VAL A 170 -4.27 -3.43 -1.10
C VAL A 170 -4.40 -2.75 -2.45
N ASN A 171 -3.27 -2.50 -3.11
CA ASN A 171 -3.27 -2.12 -4.51
C ASN A 171 -3.51 -3.37 -5.37
N LEU A 172 -4.51 -3.32 -6.23
CA LEU A 172 -4.87 -4.37 -7.19
C LEU A 172 -4.71 -3.80 -8.61
N PHE A 173 -3.84 -4.42 -9.40
CA PHE A 173 -3.58 -4.08 -10.79
C PHE A 173 -3.34 -5.36 -11.58
N GLY A 174 -3.57 -5.32 -12.90
CA GLY A 174 -3.31 -6.45 -13.78
C GLY A 174 -4.51 -6.84 -14.61
N ARG A 175 -4.50 -8.06 -15.15
CA ARG A 175 -5.58 -8.56 -16.03
C ARG A 175 -6.90 -8.72 -15.28
N PRO A 176 -8.06 -8.56 -15.93
CA PRO A 176 -9.37 -8.68 -15.28
C PRO A 176 -9.56 -9.98 -14.49
N GLN A 177 -9.03 -11.10 -14.97
CA GLN A 177 -9.09 -12.39 -14.28
C GLN A 177 -8.27 -12.40 -12.99
N ALA A 178 -7.08 -11.77 -13.00
CA ALA A 178 -6.25 -11.63 -11.80
C ALA A 178 -6.97 -10.77 -10.75
N LEU A 179 -7.52 -9.63 -11.16
CA LEU A 179 -8.31 -8.75 -10.28
C LEU A 179 -9.49 -9.51 -9.65
N LYS A 180 -10.28 -10.23 -10.45
CA LYS A 180 -11.42 -11.03 -9.95
C LYS A 180 -10.98 -12.08 -8.94
N LYS A 181 -9.85 -12.75 -9.20
CA LYS A 181 -9.26 -13.75 -8.31
C LYS A 181 -8.83 -13.13 -6.99
N SER A 182 -8.08 -12.02 -7.04
CA SER A 182 -7.60 -11.31 -5.85
C SER A 182 -8.76 -10.84 -4.97
N LEU A 183 -9.81 -10.28 -5.58
CA LEU A 183 -11.02 -9.89 -4.85
C LEU A 183 -11.71 -11.07 -4.16
N ALA A 184 -11.81 -12.23 -4.83
CA ALA A 184 -12.38 -13.43 -4.22
C ALA A 184 -11.55 -13.91 -3.01
N HIS A 185 -10.21 -13.88 -3.11
CA HIS A 185 -9.33 -14.22 -2.01
C HIS A 185 -9.47 -13.25 -0.82
N LEU A 186 -9.55 -11.95 -1.10
CA LEU A 186 -9.76 -10.92 -0.06
C LEU A 186 -11.11 -11.08 0.62
N LYS A 187 -12.20 -11.31 -0.15
CA LYS A 187 -13.54 -11.57 0.38
C LYS A 187 -13.53 -12.74 1.37
N ILE A 188 -12.96 -13.87 0.97
CA ILE A 188 -12.84 -15.06 1.84
C ILE A 188 -11.98 -14.77 3.08
N ALA A 189 -10.86 -14.05 2.93
CA ALA A 189 -9.94 -13.78 4.03
C ALA A 189 -10.50 -12.79 5.05
N PHE A 190 -11.38 -11.87 4.63
CA PHE A 190 -11.94 -10.80 5.45
C PHE A 190 -13.45 -10.91 5.71
N ASP A 191 -14.04 -12.11 5.48
CA ASP A 191 -15.46 -12.38 5.74
C ASP A 191 -16.38 -11.34 5.05
N GLU A 192 -16.16 -11.10 3.74
CA GLU A 192 -16.86 -10.09 2.90
C GLU A 192 -16.71 -8.62 3.38
N ARG A 193 -15.92 -8.36 4.42
CA ARG A 193 -15.73 -7.01 4.99
C ARG A 193 -14.70 -6.22 4.18
N ILE A 194 -15.01 -5.96 2.94
CA ILE A 194 -14.16 -5.19 2.03
C ILE A 194 -14.94 -4.04 1.39
N ARG A 195 -14.21 -3.00 1.03
CA ARG A 195 -14.70 -1.92 0.17
C ARG A 195 -13.71 -1.73 -0.96
N LEU A 196 -14.19 -1.79 -2.19
CA LEU A 196 -13.38 -1.55 -3.37
C LEU A 196 -13.57 -0.10 -3.81
N LEU A 197 -12.48 0.67 -3.91
CA LEU A 197 -12.55 2.06 -4.36
C LEU A 197 -12.76 2.15 -5.88
N ALA A 198 -13.21 3.31 -6.37
CA ALA A 198 -13.32 3.58 -7.79
C ALA A 198 -12.00 3.31 -8.53
N PRO A 199 -12.03 2.79 -9.77
CA PRO A 199 -10.81 2.54 -10.52
C PRO A 199 -10.05 3.84 -10.80
N THR A 200 -8.71 3.76 -10.78
CA THR A 200 -7.86 4.85 -11.26
C THR A 200 -7.85 4.93 -12.78
N GLN A 201 -7.39 6.04 -13.33
CA GLN A 201 -7.20 6.18 -14.78
C GLN A 201 -6.22 5.14 -15.34
N ALA A 202 -5.21 4.73 -14.55
CA ALA A 202 -4.25 3.69 -14.93
C ALA A 202 -4.80 2.26 -14.80
N GLY A 203 -6.02 2.08 -14.28
CA GLY A 203 -6.66 0.76 -14.12
C GLY A 203 -6.40 0.07 -12.79
N ASN A 204 -5.68 0.69 -11.86
CA ASN A 204 -5.55 0.17 -10.49
C ASN A 204 -6.90 0.25 -9.76
N ARG A 205 -7.10 -0.67 -8.82
CA ARG A 205 -8.18 -0.66 -7.83
C ARG A 205 -7.58 -0.83 -6.44
N VAL A 206 -7.95 0.02 -5.51
CA VAL A 206 -7.56 -0.17 -4.11
C VAL A 206 -8.69 -0.82 -3.33
N ALA A 207 -8.40 -1.95 -2.69
CA ALA A 207 -9.31 -2.62 -1.77
C ALA A 207 -8.98 -2.25 -0.32
N LEU A 208 -9.98 -1.81 0.43
CA LEU A 208 -9.92 -1.59 1.87
C LEU A 208 -10.61 -2.76 2.56
N CYS A 209 -9.88 -3.51 3.40
CA CYS A 209 -10.39 -4.68 4.09
C CYS A 209 -10.36 -4.43 5.61
N PHE A 210 -11.46 -4.75 6.30
CA PHE A 210 -11.70 -4.33 7.68
C PHE A 210 -11.60 -5.50 8.65
N HIS A 211 -10.91 -5.29 9.78
CA HIS A 211 -10.79 -6.25 10.88
C HIS A 211 -11.20 -5.59 12.22
N GLY A 212 -11.71 -6.41 13.15
CA GLY A 212 -12.16 -5.94 14.47
C GLY A 212 -13.64 -5.54 14.50
N PRO A 213 -14.10 -4.70 15.43
CA PRO A 213 -15.47 -4.24 15.54
C PRO A 213 -15.99 -3.61 14.25
N SER A 214 -17.29 -3.56 14.08
CA SER A 214 -17.92 -3.02 12.87
C SER A 214 -17.44 -1.58 12.59
N PHE A 215 -16.86 -1.36 11.42
CA PHE A 215 -16.57 -0.02 10.87
C PHE A 215 -17.84 0.60 10.25
N GLN A 216 -18.97 0.51 10.95
CA GLN A 216 -20.16 1.25 10.54
C GLN A 216 -19.88 2.74 10.79
N VAL A 217 -19.44 3.41 9.75
CA VAL A 217 -19.28 4.86 9.77
C VAL A 217 -20.58 5.48 9.33
N ASP A 218 -21.16 6.34 10.18
CA ASP A 218 -22.28 7.19 9.79
C ASP A 218 -21.97 7.87 8.45
N PRO A 219 -22.83 7.75 7.43
CA PRO A 219 -22.61 8.37 6.12
C PRO A 219 -22.30 9.87 6.21
N ASN A 220 -22.96 10.60 7.12
CA ASN A 220 -22.71 12.03 7.32
C ASN A 220 -21.31 12.29 7.89
N LEU A 221 -20.83 11.41 8.78
CA LEU A 221 -19.46 11.50 9.29
C LEU A 221 -18.43 11.18 8.21
N LEU A 222 -18.73 10.22 7.33
CA LEU A 222 -17.86 9.88 6.21
C LEU A 222 -17.72 11.05 5.23
N VAL A 223 -18.83 11.73 4.90
CA VAL A 223 -18.82 12.95 4.07
C VAL A 223 -17.98 14.06 4.73
N LYS A 224 -18.17 14.29 6.03
CA LYS A 224 -17.38 15.30 6.76
C LYS A 224 -15.88 14.97 6.75
N ARG A 225 -15.52 13.70 6.92
CA ARG A 225 -14.14 13.23 6.87
C ARG A 225 -13.54 13.38 5.47
N SER A 226 -14.29 13.00 4.42
CA SER A 226 -13.85 13.18 3.03
C SER A 226 -13.51 14.64 2.77
N ASN A 227 -14.41 15.56 3.06
CA ASN A 227 -14.20 17.01 2.84
C ASN A 227 -12.99 17.54 3.61
N TRP A 228 -12.79 17.09 4.85
CA TRP A 228 -11.63 17.48 5.65
C TRP A 228 -10.32 16.94 5.07
N LEU A 229 -10.30 15.67 4.64
CA LEU A 229 -9.13 15.04 4.02
C LEU A 229 -8.81 15.68 2.66
N GLU A 230 -9.82 15.99 1.85
CA GLU A 230 -9.68 16.69 0.57
C GLU A 230 -9.05 18.07 0.75
N THR A 231 -9.55 18.86 1.72
CA THR A 231 -8.99 20.16 2.06
C THR A 231 -7.54 20.04 2.52
N ARG A 232 -7.21 18.99 3.29
CA ARG A 232 -5.89 18.80 3.88
C ARG A 232 -4.84 18.28 2.90
N PHE A 233 -5.21 17.35 2.02
CA PHE A 233 -4.27 16.62 1.18
C PHE A 233 -4.44 16.88 -0.32
N GLY A 234 -5.55 17.49 -0.74
CA GLY A 234 -5.84 17.76 -2.14
C GLY A 234 -6.27 16.54 -2.94
N PHE A 235 -6.55 15.40 -2.30
CA PHE A 235 -6.96 14.17 -2.98
C PHE A 235 -8.48 14.01 -2.97
N PRO A 236 -9.12 13.48 -4.03
CA PRO A 236 -10.58 13.41 -4.17
C PRO A 236 -11.19 12.22 -3.41
N TYR A 237 -11.13 12.22 -2.08
CA TYR A 237 -11.58 11.12 -1.23
C TYR A 237 -13.06 10.77 -1.40
N SER A 238 -13.94 11.76 -1.61
CA SER A 238 -15.37 11.54 -1.86
C SER A 238 -15.59 10.75 -3.14
N ARG A 239 -14.90 11.15 -4.23
CA ARG A 239 -15.00 10.48 -5.53
C ARG A 239 -14.54 9.02 -5.48
N TRP A 240 -13.55 8.68 -4.66
CA TRP A 240 -13.08 7.30 -4.53
C TRP A 240 -14.11 6.37 -3.88
N LEU A 241 -15.05 6.93 -3.11
CA LEU A 241 -16.15 6.17 -2.50
C LEU A 241 -17.32 5.95 -3.45
N GLU A 242 -17.41 6.74 -4.53
CA GLU A 242 -18.42 6.58 -5.57
C GLU A 242 -18.08 5.34 -6.40
N GLY A 243 -18.99 4.36 -6.50
CA GLY A 243 -18.78 3.11 -7.25
C GLY A 243 -18.20 1.96 -6.43
N SER A 244 -18.30 2.02 -5.11
CA SER A 244 -17.88 0.97 -4.18
C SER A 244 -18.92 -0.13 -3.95
N ASP A 245 -20.05 -0.12 -4.65
CA ASP A 245 -21.22 -0.99 -4.40
C ASP A 245 -21.40 -2.09 -5.49
N GLU A 246 -20.32 -2.53 -6.19
CA GLU A 246 -20.36 -3.70 -7.07
C GLU A 246 -19.68 -4.94 -6.47
#